data_7d8a962c7e100e819ded63ac42f641bf
#
_entry.id   7d8a962c7e100e819ded63ac42f641bf
#
_cell.length_a   1.000
_cell.length_b   1.000
_cell.length_c   1.000
_cell.angle_alpha   90.00
_cell.angle_beta   90.00
_cell.angle_gamma   90.00
#
_symmetry.space_group_name_H-M   'P 1'
#
loop_
_entity.id
_entity.type
_entity.pdbx_description
1 polymer ?
#
loop_
_entity_poly.entity_id
_entity_poly.type
_entity_poly.pdbx_seq_one_letter_code
_entity_poly.pdbx_strand_id
1 'polypeptide(L)'
;AKVSYNGTSNEWSFKVPALYSQGAAAGSAAGLTGLEYHGIGTTSIATLQAQDKFPGSPDAQAVAPYFEWPQSGDIAVNPAGNVRDNYGWVLIGYIHPPETGEYVFHVATDDNSQLWLSTDESPANAVQIAQESQWQGIRNFQAEGDESVSAPVALQAGKAYFIELVTKEGGGGDNAAVAWRSADAADVGAGALPIAGEHLSQWLVDGDATPPSVSVVRNADGTVTVTFEGTLQTAPTVNGPWTDVDAESPLTLNPDQAAAFGRAKK
;
A
#
# COMPACT_ATOMS: atom_id res chain seq x y z
N ALA A 1 -5.96 -4.98 11.15
CA ALA A 1 -6.81 -3.83 11.52
C ALA A 1 -6.42 -3.39 12.94
N LYS A 2 -5.91 -2.18 13.13
CA LYS A 2 -5.73 -1.59 14.46
C LYS A 2 -7.05 -0.99 14.89
N VAL A 3 -7.63 -1.52 15.98
CA VAL A 3 -8.75 -0.92 16.68
C VAL A 3 -8.17 0.11 17.64
N SER A 4 -8.47 1.39 17.45
CA SER A 4 -8.14 2.43 18.44
C SER A 4 -9.42 2.87 19.16
N TYR A 5 -9.39 2.88 20.48
CA TYR A 5 -10.44 3.42 21.34
C TYR A 5 -10.02 4.82 21.80
N ASN A 6 -10.81 5.84 21.45
CA ASN A 6 -10.65 7.14 22.08
C ASN A 6 -11.61 7.22 23.27
N GLY A 7 -11.13 7.18 24.49
CA GLY A 7 -11.91 7.05 25.72
C GLY A 7 -12.97 8.14 26.03
N THR A 8 -13.48 8.89 25.05
CA THR A 8 -14.42 10.00 25.22
C THR A 8 -15.73 9.89 24.43
N SER A 9 -15.88 8.92 23.55
CA SER A 9 -17.15 8.62 22.88
C SER A 9 -17.31 7.12 22.76
N ASN A 10 -18.55 6.63 22.87
CA ASN A 10 -18.89 5.23 22.59
C ASN A 10 -18.81 4.88 21.10
N GLU A 11 -18.10 5.67 20.31
CA GLU A 11 -17.87 5.45 18.88
C GLU A 11 -16.54 4.72 18.67
N TRP A 12 -16.63 3.54 18.11
CA TRP A 12 -15.50 2.77 17.64
C TRP A 12 -15.17 3.21 16.21
N SER A 13 -14.10 3.94 16.01
CA SER A 13 -13.59 4.17 14.66
C SER A 13 -12.66 3.03 14.28
N PHE A 14 -13.09 2.25 13.31
CA PHE A 14 -12.21 1.29 12.64
C PHE A 14 -11.49 2.02 11.50
N LYS A 15 -10.25 2.44 11.70
CA LYS A 15 -9.36 2.64 10.56
C LYS A 15 -8.96 1.25 10.09
N VAL A 16 -9.73 0.69 9.17
CA VAL A 16 -9.22 -0.40 8.34
C VAL A 16 -8.06 0.27 7.57
N PRO A 17 -6.81 -0.23 7.67
CA PRO A 17 -5.80 0.14 6.68
C PRO A 17 -6.48 -0.09 5.35
N ALA A 18 -6.41 0.85 4.41
CA ALA A 18 -7.09 0.65 3.16
C ALA A 18 -6.66 -0.70 2.67
N LEU A 19 -7.64 -1.52 2.50
CA LEU A 19 -7.47 -2.78 1.84
C LEU A 19 -7.19 -2.38 0.40
N TYR A 20 -5.90 -2.27 0.07
CA TYR A 20 -5.51 -2.47 -1.29
C TYR A 20 -6.15 -3.81 -1.66
N SER A 21 -7.09 -3.80 -2.59
CA SER A 21 -7.67 -5.03 -3.10
C SER A 21 -6.50 -5.91 -3.51
N GLN A 22 -6.51 -7.17 -3.14
CA GLN A 22 -5.41 -8.08 -3.41
C GLN A 22 -5.05 -7.97 -4.89
N GLY A 23 -3.88 -7.41 -5.19
CA GLY A 23 -3.39 -7.24 -6.53
C GLY A 23 -3.18 -8.59 -7.20
N ALA A 24 -3.10 -8.61 -8.50
CA ALA A 24 -2.79 -9.82 -9.24
C ALA A 24 -1.49 -10.45 -8.73
N ALA A 25 -1.48 -11.76 -8.67
CA ALA A 25 -0.32 -12.55 -8.29
C ALA A 25 0.94 -12.10 -9.03
N ALA A 26 2.08 -12.22 -8.37
CA ALA A 26 3.40 -12.00 -8.94
C ALA A 26 3.53 -12.56 -10.37
N GLY A 27 3.90 -11.70 -11.32
CA GLY A 27 4.05 -12.07 -12.73
C GLY A 27 3.31 -11.18 -13.72
N SER A 28 2.49 -10.25 -13.26
CA SER A 28 1.95 -9.15 -14.06
C SER A 28 3.03 -8.09 -14.33
N ALA A 29 2.76 -7.11 -15.18
CA ALA A 29 3.71 -6.15 -15.73
C ALA A 29 4.80 -5.66 -14.76
N ALA A 30 6.04 -5.53 -15.26
CA ALA A 30 7.20 -5.08 -14.50
C ALA A 30 7.01 -3.67 -13.90
N GLY A 31 7.72 -3.39 -12.81
CA GLY A 31 7.67 -2.11 -12.10
C GLY A 31 6.71 -2.10 -10.91
N LEU A 32 6.54 -0.93 -10.30
CA LEU A 32 5.61 -0.70 -9.18
C LEU A 32 4.45 0.21 -9.61
N THR A 33 3.37 0.16 -8.86
CA THR A 33 2.30 1.15 -8.97
C THR A 33 2.66 2.37 -8.14
N GLY A 34 2.69 3.54 -8.80
CA GLY A 34 2.87 4.85 -8.17
C GLY A 34 1.53 5.54 -7.97
N LEU A 35 1.25 6.02 -6.76
CA LEU A 35 0.03 6.72 -6.37
C LEU A 35 0.39 8.09 -5.81
N GLU A 36 -0.17 9.17 -6.34
CA GLU A 36 0.09 10.53 -5.85
C GLU A 36 -1.13 11.12 -5.12
N TYR A 37 -0.86 11.92 -4.07
CA TYR A 37 -1.86 12.59 -3.25
C TYR A 37 -1.47 14.07 -3.09
N HIS A 38 -2.17 14.96 -3.79
CA HIS A 38 -1.81 16.37 -3.92
C HIS A 38 -2.43 17.26 -2.84
N GLY A 39 -1.86 18.45 -2.64
CA GLY A 39 -2.40 19.49 -1.78
C GLY A 39 -2.31 19.19 -0.28
N ILE A 40 -1.31 18.43 0.13
CA ILE A 40 -1.11 18.00 1.51
C ILE A 40 0.18 18.64 2.02
N GLY A 41 0.06 19.69 2.85
CA GLY A 41 1.21 20.38 3.45
C GLY A 41 1.96 19.52 4.47
N THR A 42 3.09 20.04 4.95
CA THR A 42 4.04 19.38 5.86
C THR A 42 4.83 18.23 5.24
N THR A 43 5.83 17.74 5.96
CA THR A 43 6.64 16.57 5.57
C THR A 43 6.20 15.28 6.26
N SER A 44 5.17 15.35 7.12
CA SER A 44 4.76 14.24 7.97
C SER A 44 3.96 13.16 7.22
N ILE A 45 4.43 11.93 7.25
CA ILE A 45 3.70 10.73 6.76
C ILE A 45 2.34 10.61 7.45
N ALA A 46 2.25 10.89 8.75
CA ALA A 46 0.98 10.84 9.48
C ALA A 46 -0.05 11.84 8.93
N THR A 47 0.39 12.99 8.42
CA THR A 47 -0.50 13.97 7.78
C THR A 47 -1.07 13.42 6.46
N LEU A 48 -0.27 12.72 5.66
CA LEU A 48 -0.74 12.03 4.46
C LEU A 48 -1.74 10.93 4.83
N GLN A 49 -1.39 10.07 5.77
CA GLN A 49 -2.22 8.94 6.19
C GLN A 49 -3.56 9.35 6.85
N ALA A 50 -3.65 10.60 7.34
CA ALA A 50 -4.86 11.15 7.92
C ALA A 50 -5.85 11.71 6.89
N GLN A 51 -5.48 11.82 5.61
CA GLN A 51 -6.37 12.34 4.57
C GLN A 51 -7.48 11.34 4.23
N ASP A 52 -8.69 11.82 4.01
CA ASP A 52 -9.84 10.98 3.63
C ASP A 52 -9.61 10.24 2.31
N LYS A 53 -8.84 10.84 1.40
CA LYS A 53 -8.48 10.23 0.11
C LYS A 53 -7.39 9.16 0.22
N PHE A 54 -6.64 9.12 1.31
CA PHE A 54 -5.56 8.13 1.50
C PHE A 54 -6.10 6.84 2.11
N PRO A 55 -5.72 5.71 1.54
CA PRO A 55 -4.97 5.46 0.33
C PRO A 55 -5.87 5.15 -0.88
N GLY A 56 -7.18 5.14 -0.75
CA GLY A 56 -8.14 4.59 -1.73
C GLY A 56 -8.48 5.53 -2.89
N SER A 57 -8.12 6.83 -2.82
CA SER A 57 -8.50 7.82 -3.84
C SER A 57 -7.32 8.74 -4.19
N PRO A 58 -6.26 8.22 -4.83
CA PRO A 58 -5.14 9.02 -5.28
C PRO A 58 -5.57 10.04 -6.33
N ASP A 59 -4.90 11.19 -6.37
CA ASP A 59 -5.14 12.22 -7.39
C ASP A 59 -4.52 11.84 -8.75
N ALA A 60 -3.48 11.00 -8.74
CA ALA A 60 -2.86 10.46 -9.95
C ALA A 60 -2.29 9.06 -9.69
N GLN A 61 -2.19 8.28 -10.77
CA GLN A 61 -1.59 6.97 -10.78
C GLN A 61 -0.68 6.81 -11.99
N ALA A 62 0.46 6.17 -11.81
CA ALA A 62 1.42 5.87 -12.86
C ALA A 62 2.14 4.55 -12.59
N VAL A 63 2.87 4.05 -13.58
CA VAL A 63 3.79 2.93 -13.41
C VAL A 63 5.19 3.48 -13.15
N ALA A 64 5.83 3.02 -12.07
CA ALA A 64 7.24 3.22 -11.81
C ALA A 64 8.02 2.00 -12.34
N PRO A 65 8.72 2.09 -13.48
CA PRO A 65 9.38 0.95 -14.10
C PRO A 65 10.56 0.40 -13.30
N TYR A 66 11.05 1.11 -12.31
CA TYR A 66 12.05 0.71 -11.32
C TYR A 66 11.72 1.42 -9.99
N PHE A 67 12.34 1.02 -8.89
CA PHE A 67 11.96 1.50 -7.55
C PHE A 67 12.47 2.91 -7.28
N GLU A 68 11.94 3.87 -8.00
CA GLU A 68 12.29 5.30 -7.90
C GLU A 68 11.11 6.19 -8.30
N TRP A 69 11.03 7.39 -7.73
CA TRP A 69 10.10 8.44 -8.09
C TRP A 69 10.70 9.84 -7.80
N PRO A 70 10.51 10.85 -8.66
CA PRO A 70 9.91 10.77 -9.99
C PRO A 70 10.76 9.91 -10.94
N GLN A 71 10.25 9.63 -12.15
CA GLN A 71 10.93 8.80 -13.15
C GLN A 71 11.71 9.65 -14.14
N SER A 72 12.93 9.23 -14.46
CA SER A 72 13.72 9.83 -15.57
C SER A 72 13.43 9.18 -16.92
N GLY A 73 12.78 8.01 -16.95
CA GLY A 73 12.60 7.19 -18.14
C GLY A 73 13.76 6.23 -18.43
N ASP A 74 14.93 6.46 -17.84
CA ASP A 74 16.12 5.61 -17.93
C ASP A 74 16.73 5.46 -16.54
N ILE A 75 16.84 4.23 -16.04
CA ILE A 75 17.38 3.93 -14.72
C ILE A 75 18.83 4.45 -14.52
N ALA A 76 19.60 4.59 -15.60
CA ALA A 76 20.96 5.13 -15.54
C ALA A 76 21.02 6.66 -15.39
N VAL A 77 19.90 7.35 -15.57
CA VAL A 77 19.79 8.80 -15.49
C VAL A 77 19.08 9.21 -14.20
N ASN A 78 19.63 10.18 -13.48
CA ASN A 78 18.95 10.72 -12.31
C ASN A 78 17.63 11.41 -12.71
N PRO A 79 16.55 11.25 -11.89
CA PRO A 79 15.30 11.94 -12.16
C PRO A 79 15.40 13.46 -11.99
N ALA A 80 14.38 14.18 -12.42
CA ALA A 80 14.21 15.59 -12.09
C ALA A 80 14.00 15.75 -10.59
N GLY A 81 14.74 16.64 -9.95
CA GLY A 81 14.76 16.78 -8.49
C GLY A 81 13.86 17.89 -7.93
N ASN A 82 12.83 18.32 -8.65
CA ASN A 82 11.79 19.23 -8.16
C ASN A 82 10.60 19.16 -9.12
N VAL A 83 9.56 18.44 -8.73
CA VAL A 83 8.38 18.17 -9.55
C VAL A 83 7.14 18.83 -8.95
N ARG A 84 6.98 18.78 -7.63
CA ARG A 84 5.80 19.28 -6.95
C ARG A 84 6.04 19.50 -5.45
N ASP A 85 5.44 20.56 -4.91
CA ASP A 85 5.36 20.78 -3.47
C ASP A 85 4.08 20.25 -2.86
N ASN A 86 4.08 20.01 -1.55
CA ASN A 86 2.90 19.70 -0.74
C ASN A 86 2.10 18.49 -1.25
N TYR A 87 2.76 17.37 -1.46
CA TYR A 87 2.13 16.14 -1.88
C TYR A 87 2.75 14.93 -1.17
N GLY A 88 2.09 13.79 -1.26
CA GLY A 88 2.65 12.50 -0.91
C GLY A 88 2.55 11.55 -2.09
N TRP A 89 3.40 10.51 -2.10
CA TRP A 89 3.28 9.42 -3.06
C TRP A 89 3.61 8.09 -2.43
N VAL A 90 3.07 7.06 -3.04
CA VAL A 90 3.31 5.68 -2.64
C VAL A 90 3.81 4.90 -3.84
N LEU A 91 4.91 4.18 -3.67
CA LEU A 91 5.34 3.14 -4.60
C LEU A 91 4.98 1.79 -3.98
N ILE A 92 4.09 1.04 -4.64
CA ILE A 92 3.50 -0.18 -4.08
C ILE A 92 3.49 -1.31 -5.10
N GLY A 93 3.76 -2.52 -4.64
CA GLY A 93 3.77 -3.71 -5.46
C GLY A 93 4.45 -4.89 -4.79
N TYR A 94 5.18 -5.65 -5.58
CA TYR A 94 5.89 -6.83 -5.11
C TYR A 94 7.34 -6.81 -5.56
N ILE A 95 8.22 -7.33 -4.69
CA ILE A 95 9.60 -7.62 -5.05
C ILE A 95 9.79 -9.12 -5.28
N HIS A 96 10.70 -9.44 -6.19
CA HIS A 96 11.07 -10.79 -6.62
C HIS A 96 12.57 -10.97 -6.44
N PRO A 97 13.03 -11.56 -5.32
CA PRO A 97 14.46 -11.78 -5.11
C PRO A 97 15.02 -12.73 -6.18
N PRO A 98 16.15 -12.35 -6.83
CA PRO A 98 16.80 -13.22 -7.82
C PRO A 98 17.40 -14.48 -7.19
N GLU A 99 17.82 -14.40 -5.93
CA GLU A 99 18.44 -15.48 -5.17
C GLU A 99 17.83 -15.61 -3.78
N THR A 100 17.92 -16.80 -3.19
CA THR A 100 17.56 -16.99 -1.78
C THR A 100 18.71 -16.53 -0.90
N GLY A 101 18.45 -15.63 0.06
CA GLY A 101 19.46 -15.07 0.92
C GLY A 101 18.92 -13.97 1.84
N GLU A 102 19.81 -13.31 2.55
CA GLU A 102 19.52 -12.13 3.33
C GLU A 102 19.80 -10.87 2.50
N TYR A 103 18.86 -9.93 2.51
CA TYR A 103 18.92 -8.67 1.77
C TYR A 103 18.88 -7.49 2.75
N VAL A 104 19.64 -6.46 2.43
CA VAL A 104 19.61 -5.16 3.10
C VAL A 104 19.07 -4.13 2.12
N PHE A 105 18.09 -3.35 2.57
CA PHE A 105 17.44 -2.30 1.77
C PHE A 105 17.96 -0.94 2.19
N HIS A 106 18.21 -0.08 1.23
CA HIS A 106 18.64 1.30 1.40
C HIS A 106 17.61 2.23 0.78
N VAL A 107 17.19 3.25 1.52
CA VAL A 107 16.22 4.26 1.09
C VAL A 107 16.93 5.61 0.96
N ALA A 108 16.62 6.36 -0.08
CA ALA A 108 17.03 7.76 -0.23
C ALA A 108 15.82 8.55 -0.72
N THR A 109 15.29 9.43 0.11
CA THR A 109 14.09 10.21 -0.18
C THR A 109 14.24 11.67 0.27
N ASP A 110 13.51 12.54 -0.38
CA ASP A 110 13.31 13.92 -0.02
C ASP A 110 11.80 14.22 -0.13
N ASP A 111 11.05 14.54 0.94
CA ASP A 111 11.41 14.53 2.38
C ASP A 111 11.29 13.13 3.02
N ASN A 112 10.37 13.00 4.01
CA ASN A 112 10.20 11.85 4.87
C ASN A 112 9.60 10.65 4.14
N SER A 113 10.06 9.45 4.54
CA SER A 113 9.50 8.21 4.02
C SER A 113 9.48 7.06 5.04
N GLN A 114 8.70 6.03 4.71
CA GLN A 114 8.65 4.75 5.41
C GLN A 114 8.61 3.63 4.39
N LEU A 115 9.56 2.69 4.49
CA LEU A 115 9.58 1.47 3.68
C LEU A 115 9.02 0.30 4.49
N TRP A 116 8.01 -0.33 3.92
CA TRP A 116 7.31 -1.48 4.49
C TRP A 116 7.51 -2.71 3.64
N LEU A 117 7.81 -3.84 4.25
CA LEU A 117 8.00 -5.13 3.57
C LEU A 117 7.23 -6.22 4.31
N SER A 118 6.53 -7.06 3.57
CA SER A 118 5.83 -8.23 4.08
C SER A 118 6.74 -9.47 4.10
N THR A 119 6.35 -10.45 4.88
CA THR A 119 6.95 -11.80 4.85
C THR A 119 6.40 -12.69 3.73
N ASP A 120 5.41 -12.19 2.97
CA ASP A 120 4.71 -12.86 1.88
C ASP A 120 4.02 -11.84 0.94
N GLU A 121 3.13 -12.28 0.09
CA GLU A 121 2.35 -11.41 -0.81
C GLU A 121 1.26 -10.59 -0.10
N SER A 122 1.00 -10.83 1.18
CA SER A 122 -0.07 -10.15 1.93
C SER A 122 0.40 -8.83 2.53
N PRO A 123 -0.25 -7.69 2.22
CA PRO A 123 0.05 -6.41 2.88
C PRO A 123 -0.23 -6.44 4.40
N ALA A 124 -1.06 -7.37 4.87
CA ALA A 124 -1.39 -7.48 6.30
C ALA A 124 -0.20 -7.92 7.16
N ASN A 125 0.81 -8.54 6.57
CA ASN A 125 2.03 -9.00 7.24
C ASN A 125 3.20 -8.01 7.08
N ALA A 126 2.98 -6.86 6.43
CA ALA A 126 4.02 -5.86 6.23
C ALA A 126 4.43 -5.20 7.55
N VAL A 127 5.73 -5.06 7.73
CA VAL A 127 6.35 -4.32 8.83
C VAL A 127 7.27 -3.24 8.26
N GLN A 128 7.41 -2.13 8.97
CA GLN A 128 8.37 -1.09 8.59
C GLN A 128 9.79 -1.62 8.78
N ILE A 129 10.61 -1.56 7.73
CA ILE A 129 11.99 -2.05 7.72
C ILE A 129 13.04 -0.95 7.65
N ALA A 130 12.69 0.23 7.11
CA ALA A 130 13.54 1.42 7.05
C ALA A 130 12.67 2.68 6.98
N GLN A 131 13.26 3.83 7.24
CA GLN A 131 12.62 5.14 7.10
C GLN A 131 13.65 6.23 6.81
N GLU A 132 13.21 7.33 6.22
CA GLU A 132 13.93 8.60 6.22
C GLU A 132 13.07 9.62 6.98
N SER A 133 13.62 10.23 8.01
CA SER A 133 12.89 11.19 8.87
C SER A 133 13.22 12.66 8.57
N GLN A 134 14.11 12.89 7.61
CA GLN A 134 14.50 14.22 7.16
C GLN A 134 14.47 14.28 5.63
N TRP A 135 15.64 14.25 5.00
CA TRP A 135 15.78 14.18 3.54
C TRP A 135 17.17 13.71 3.14
N GLN A 136 17.25 13.06 2.00
CA GLN A 136 18.48 12.68 1.32
C GLN A 136 18.43 13.13 -0.14
N GLY A 137 19.56 13.55 -0.67
CA GLY A 137 19.67 13.84 -2.10
C GLY A 137 19.42 12.61 -2.96
N ILE A 138 19.18 12.83 -4.27
CA ILE A 138 18.89 11.79 -5.24
C ILE A 138 19.89 10.64 -5.15
N ARG A 139 19.41 9.43 -4.87
CA ARG A 139 20.20 8.20 -4.71
C ARG A 139 21.38 8.34 -3.74
N ASN A 140 21.28 9.22 -2.75
CA ASN A 140 22.30 9.36 -1.72
C ASN A 140 22.08 8.34 -0.61
N PHE A 141 22.23 7.06 -0.93
CA PHE A 141 22.05 5.95 0.00
C PHE A 141 23.08 6.01 1.12
N GLN A 142 22.61 5.86 2.36
CA GLN A 142 23.43 5.88 3.56
C GLN A 142 24.05 4.51 3.86
N ALA A 143 25.09 4.50 4.71
CA ALA A 143 25.74 3.28 5.16
C ALA A 143 24.91 2.56 6.22
N GLU A 144 25.23 1.28 6.43
CA GLU A 144 24.61 0.45 7.46
C GLU A 144 24.67 1.13 8.84
N GLY A 145 23.54 1.04 9.58
CA GLY A 145 23.37 1.68 10.89
C GLY A 145 22.59 3.00 10.85
N ASP A 146 22.33 3.57 9.67
CA ASP A 146 21.41 4.66 9.47
C ASP A 146 19.95 4.18 9.48
N GLU A 147 18.99 5.03 9.85
CA GLU A 147 17.56 4.66 9.89
C GLU A 147 16.96 4.36 8.50
N SER A 148 17.60 4.88 7.45
CA SER A 148 17.24 4.64 6.06
C SER A 148 17.77 3.30 5.50
N VAL A 149 18.45 2.52 6.35
CA VAL A 149 19.01 1.22 6.00
C VAL A 149 18.38 0.12 6.86
N SER A 150 17.80 -0.90 6.23
CA SER A 150 17.16 -1.99 6.95
C SER A 150 18.16 -2.90 7.66
N ALA A 151 17.70 -3.61 8.70
CA ALA A 151 18.34 -4.85 9.10
C ALA A 151 18.27 -5.89 7.96
N PRO A 152 19.13 -6.93 7.97
CA PRO A 152 19.02 -8.03 7.01
C PRO A 152 17.66 -8.72 7.07
N VAL A 153 17.05 -8.95 5.92
CA VAL A 153 15.74 -9.63 5.74
C VAL A 153 15.91 -10.87 4.87
N ALA A 154 15.49 -12.03 5.39
CA ALA A 154 15.56 -13.29 4.65
C ALA A 154 14.47 -13.35 3.56
N LEU A 155 14.89 -13.48 2.31
CA LEU A 155 14.01 -13.60 1.15
C LEU A 155 14.36 -14.87 0.35
N GLN A 156 13.41 -15.39 -0.41
CA GLN A 156 13.56 -16.63 -1.18
C GLN A 156 13.30 -16.38 -2.66
N ALA A 157 14.21 -16.86 -3.51
CA ALA A 157 14.02 -16.86 -4.95
C ALA A 157 12.72 -17.57 -5.35
N GLY A 158 12.02 -17.03 -6.35
CA GLY A 158 10.75 -17.57 -6.83
C GLY A 158 9.55 -17.26 -5.92
N LYS A 159 9.73 -16.46 -4.88
CA LYS A 159 8.64 -15.88 -4.08
C LYS A 159 8.45 -14.41 -4.44
N ALA A 160 7.23 -13.94 -4.19
CA ALA A 160 6.92 -12.53 -4.22
C ALA A 160 6.66 -12.04 -2.79
N TYR A 161 7.05 -10.80 -2.53
CA TYR A 161 6.84 -10.16 -1.23
C TYR A 161 6.22 -8.79 -1.46
N PHE A 162 5.11 -8.52 -0.76
CA PHE A 162 4.51 -7.19 -0.81
C PHE A 162 5.50 -6.14 -0.27
N ILE A 163 5.64 -5.03 -1.00
CA ILE A 163 6.48 -3.91 -0.60
C ILE A 163 5.77 -2.59 -0.85
N GLU A 164 5.98 -1.63 0.06
CA GLU A 164 5.39 -0.29 -0.02
C GLU A 164 6.39 0.74 0.49
N LEU A 165 6.64 1.77 -0.31
CA LEU A 165 7.32 2.99 0.11
C LEU A 165 6.29 4.11 0.16
N VAL A 166 6.05 4.66 1.34
CA VAL A 166 5.21 5.85 1.54
C VAL A 166 6.11 7.05 1.74
N THR A 167 5.89 8.11 0.97
CA THR A 167 6.69 9.34 1.04
C THR A 167 5.83 10.57 1.21
N LYS A 168 6.43 11.63 1.73
CA LYS A 168 5.76 12.90 1.95
C LYS A 168 6.71 14.06 1.70
N GLU A 169 6.34 14.90 0.73
CA GLU A 169 7.05 16.09 0.31
C GLU A 169 6.34 17.36 0.82
N GLY A 170 7.11 18.26 1.44
CA GLY A 170 6.65 19.59 1.84
C GLY A 170 6.94 20.66 0.82
N GLY A 171 8.16 20.76 0.35
CA GLY A 171 8.58 21.73 -0.65
C GLY A 171 10.08 21.71 -0.85
N GLY A 172 10.53 21.81 -2.08
CA GLY A 172 11.94 21.82 -2.44
C GLY A 172 12.29 20.73 -3.44
N GLY A 173 13.23 19.86 -3.10
CA GLY A 173 13.60 18.72 -3.92
C GLY A 173 12.64 17.56 -3.77
N ASP A 174 12.44 16.78 -4.82
CA ASP A 174 11.64 15.57 -4.79
C ASP A 174 12.49 14.39 -5.26
N ASN A 175 12.67 13.41 -4.43
CA ASN A 175 13.21 12.12 -4.87
C ASN A 175 12.81 11.00 -3.91
N ALA A 176 12.69 9.80 -4.43
CA ALA A 176 12.56 8.59 -3.65
C ALA A 176 13.16 7.44 -4.43
N ALA A 177 14.12 6.76 -3.85
CA ALA A 177 14.74 5.58 -4.43
C ALA A 177 14.95 4.51 -3.37
N VAL A 178 14.78 3.25 -3.78
CA VAL A 178 15.12 2.09 -2.95
C VAL A 178 16.10 1.22 -3.72
N ALA A 179 17.24 0.96 -3.10
CA ALA A 179 18.22 -0.01 -3.56
C ALA A 179 18.28 -1.20 -2.59
N TRP A 180 18.87 -2.30 -3.01
CA TRP A 180 19.12 -3.45 -2.17
C TRP A 180 20.48 -4.08 -2.47
N ARG A 181 20.97 -4.87 -1.52
CA ARG A 181 22.13 -5.74 -1.67
C ARG A 181 21.93 -7.04 -0.91
N SER A 182 22.71 -8.04 -1.24
CA SER A 182 22.94 -9.20 -0.36
C SER A 182 23.60 -8.74 0.94
N ALA A 183 23.27 -9.33 2.07
CA ALA A 183 23.76 -8.89 3.38
C ALA A 183 25.28 -9.03 3.53
N ASP A 184 25.91 -9.94 2.79
CA ASP A 184 27.36 -10.17 2.75
C ASP A 184 28.11 -9.29 1.73
N ALA A 185 27.38 -8.52 0.89
CA ALA A 185 27.95 -7.59 -0.04
C ALA A 185 28.32 -6.25 0.62
N ALA A 186 29.19 -5.48 -0.03
CA ALA A 186 29.50 -4.12 0.40
C ALA A 186 28.25 -3.23 0.36
N ASP A 187 28.23 -2.20 1.22
CA ASP A 187 27.14 -1.22 1.26
C ASP A 187 26.88 -0.57 -0.09
N VAL A 188 25.62 -0.23 -0.32
CA VAL A 188 25.21 0.55 -1.49
C VAL A 188 25.78 1.96 -1.34
N GLY A 189 26.55 2.38 -2.32
CA GLY A 189 27.14 3.73 -2.35
C GLY A 189 26.19 4.77 -2.95
N ALA A 190 26.51 6.04 -2.71
CA ALA A 190 25.80 7.16 -3.36
C ALA A 190 25.87 7.03 -4.90
N GLY A 191 24.74 7.26 -5.57
CA GLY A 191 24.59 7.14 -7.01
C GLY A 191 24.36 5.71 -7.51
N ALA A 192 24.28 4.71 -6.64
CA ALA A 192 23.89 3.37 -7.04
C ALA A 192 22.49 3.34 -7.68
N LEU A 193 22.25 2.36 -8.53
CA LEU A 193 20.94 2.23 -9.19
C LEU A 193 19.88 1.69 -8.21
N PRO A 194 18.62 2.17 -8.31
CA PRO A 194 17.51 1.60 -7.57
C PRO A 194 17.20 0.17 -8.04
N ILE A 195 16.35 -0.54 -7.31
CA ILE A 195 15.91 -1.89 -7.70
C ILE A 195 15.27 -1.84 -9.08
N ALA A 196 15.81 -2.64 -10.00
CA ALA A 196 15.37 -2.69 -11.39
C ALA A 196 13.99 -3.34 -11.55
N GLY A 197 13.26 -2.94 -12.58
CA GLY A 197 11.89 -3.38 -12.81
C GLY A 197 11.72 -4.88 -13.04
N GLU A 198 12.76 -5.59 -13.45
CA GLU A 198 12.77 -7.05 -13.59
C GLU A 198 12.59 -7.80 -12.26
N HIS A 199 12.89 -7.11 -11.15
CA HIS A 199 12.69 -7.60 -9.79
C HIS A 199 11.40 -7.07 -9.15
N LEU A 200 10.56 -6.40 -9.91
CA LEU A 200 9.35 -5.74 -9.43
C LEU A 200 8.13 -6.18 -10.22
N SER A 201 6.98 -6.25 -9.55
CA SER A 201 5.69 -6.29 -10.24
C SER A 201 4.68 -5.37 -9.57
N GLN A 202 3.77 -4.86 -10.40
CA GLN A 202 2.81 -3.86 -9.98
C GLN A 202 1.80 -4.44 -8.98
N TRP A 203 1.40 -3.59 -8.05
CA TRP A 203 0.13 -3.72 -7.38
C TRP A 203 -0.96 -3.28 -8.37
N LEU A 204 -1.77 -4.22 -8.83
CA LEU A 204 -2.89 -3.86 -9.67
C LEU A 204 -4.01 -3.31 -8.78
N VAL A 205 -4.16 -2.00 -8.81
CA VAL A 205 -5.42 -1.40 -8.39
C VAL A 205 -6.42 -1.83 -9.47
N ASP A 206 -7.27 -2.80 -9.16
CA ASP A 206 -8.33 -3.17 -10.10
C ASP A 206 -9.04 -1.90 -10.53
N GLY A 207 -9.00 -1.59 -11.82
CA GLY A 207 -9.69 -0.41 -12.40
C GLY A 207 -11.22 -0.47 -12.23
N ASP A 208 -11.71 -1.46 -11.53
CA ASP A 208 -13.06 -1.72 -11.08
C ASP A 208 -13.12 -1.87 -9.55
N ALA A 209 -12.23 -1.17 -8.84
CA ALA A 209 -12.22 -1.13 -7.39
C ALA A 209 -13.28 -0.18 -6.82
N THR A 210 -14.50 -0.28 -7.30
CA THR A 210 -15.62 0.07 -6.44
C THR A 210 -15.53 -0.87 -5.24
N PRO A 211 -15.31 -0.36 -4.01
CA PRO A 211 -15.31 -1.23 -2.85
C PRO A 211 -16.58 -2.06 -2.85
N PRO A 212 -16.54 -3.35 -2.50
CA PRO A 212 -17.76 -4.12 -2.39
C PRO A 212 -18.72 -3.34 -1.51
N SER A 213 -19.86 -2.98 -2.07
CA SER A 213 -20.85 -2.16 -1.37
C SER A 213 -22.03 -3.01 -0.92
N VAL A 214 -22.59 -2.66 0.22
CA VAL A 214 -23.86 -3.22 0.66
C VAL A 214 -24.73 -2.10 1.20
N SER A 215 -25.95 -2.02 0.69
CA SER A 215 -26.99 -1.14 1.21
C SER A 215 -28.23 -1.95 1.57
N VAL A 216 -28.95 -1.51 2.60
CA VAL A 216 -30.12 -2.20 3.13
C VAL A 216 -31.28 -1.22 3.23
N VAL A 217 -32.39 -1.54 2.60
CA VAL A 217 -33.62 -0.74 2.66
C VAL A 217 -34.76 -1.58 3.21
N ARG A 218 -35.45 -1.09 4.24
CA ARG A 218 -36.66 -1.72 4.74
C ARG A 218 -37.85 -1.26 3.90
N ASN A 219 -38.58 -2.20 3.33
CA ASN A 219 -39.74 -1.95 2.52
C ASN A 219 -41.01 -1.72 3.36
N ALA A 220 -42.03 -1.10 2.76
CA ALA A 220 -43.28 -0.81 3.45
C ALA A 220 -44.08 -2.08 3.82
N ASP A 221 -43.85 -3.19 3.14
CA ASP A 221 -44.46 -4.50 3.40
C ASP A 221 -43.74 -5.29 4.51
N GLY A 222 -42.70 -4.69 5.09
CA GLY A 222 -41.89 -5.30 6.17
C GLY A 222 -40.70 -6.14 5.69
N THR A 223 -40.55 -6.38 4.37
CA THR A 223 -39.38 -7.02 3.79
C THR A 223 -38.15 -6.12 3.83
N VAL A 224 -36.98 -6.67 3.54
CA VAL A 224 -35.71 -5.94 3.45
C VAL A 224 -35.07 -6.22 2.09
N THR A 225 -34.75 -5.15 1.36
CA THR A 225 -33.96 -5.24 0.12
C THR A 225 -32.50 -4.95 0.42
N VAL A 226 -31.64 -5.90 0.09
CA VAL A 226 -30.18 -5.80 0.19
C VAL A 226 -29.64 -5.62 -1.22
N THR A 227 -29.02 -4.47 -1.50
CA THR A 227 -28.30 -4.21 -2.75
C THR A 227 -26.81 -4.30 -2.46
N PHE A 228 -26.08 -5.06 -3.27
CA PHE A 228 -24.65 -5.28 -3.05
C PHE A 228 -23.89 -5.40 -4.37
N GLU A 229 -22.58 -5.09 -4.30
CA GLU A 229 -21.61 -5.36 -5.35
C GLU A 229 -20.59 -6.38 -4.83
N GLY A 230 -20.27 -7.38 -5.64
CA GLY A 230 -19.45 -8.52 -5.23
C GLY A 230 -20.28 -9.68 -4.64
N THR A 231 -19.69 -10.49 -3.79
CA THR A 231 -20.35 -11.63 -3.14
C THR A 231 -20.92 -11.20 -1.79
N LEU A 232 -22.22 -11.36 -1.59
CA LEU A 232 -22.83 -11.14 -0.28
C LEU A 232 -22.43 -12.28 0.67
N GLN A 233 -22.03 -11.93 1.88
CA GLN A 233 -21.83 -12.88 2.98
C GLN A 233 -22.74 -12.54 4.15
N THR A 234 -23.22 -13.57 4.85
CA THR A 234 -23.99 -13.42 6.08
C THR A 234 -23.35 -14.16 7.24
N ALA A 235 -23.62 -13.69 8.45
CA ALA A 235 -23.16 -14.31 9.70
C ALA A 235 -24.18 -14.12 10.82
N PRO A 236 -24.22 -15.05 11.81
CA PRO A 236 -25.05 -14.92 13.02
C PRO A 236 -24.48 -13.89 14.01
N THR A 237 -23.20 -13.55 13.92
CA THR A 237 -22.53 -12.55 14.75
C THR A 237 -21.64 -11.65 13.91
N VAL A 238 -21.30 -10.45 14.41
CA VAL A 238 -20.42 -9.48 13.74
C VAL A 238 -19.01 -10.05 13.46
N ASN A 239 -18.57 -11.03 14.22
CA ASN A 239 -17.27 -11.69 14.05
C ASN A 239 -17.33 -12.97 13.20
N GLY A 240 -18.48 -13.31 12.63
CA GLY A 240 -18.68 -14.52 11.83
C GLY A 240 -19.17 -15.72 12.69
N PRO A 241 -19.02 -16.94 12.20
CA PRO A 241 -18.43 -17.29 10.89
C PRO A 241 -19.25 -16.75 9.72
N TRP A 242 -18.55 -16.29 8.66
CA TRP A 242 -19.15 -15.72 7.46
C TRP A 242 -19.37 -16.80 6.40
N THR A 243 -20.58 -16.82 5.82
CA THR A 243 -20.97 -17.74 4.76
C THR A 243 -21.40 -16.99 3.52
N ASP A 244 -20.95 -17.40 2.34
CA ASP A 244 -21.35 -16.81 1.07
C ASP A 244 -22.83 -17.09 0.82
N VAL A 245 -23.53 -16.08 0.32
CA VAL A 245 -24.92 -16.17 -0.11
C VAL A 245 -24.93 -16.28 -1.63
N ASP A 246 -25.45 -17.39 -2.14
CA ASP A 246 -25.63 -17.61 -3.58
C ASP A 246 -26.90 -16.89 -4.02
N ALA A 247 -26.77 -15.60 -4.32
CA ALA A 247 -27.87 -14.75 -4.77
C ALA A 247 -27.36 -13.61 -5.65
N GLU A 248 -28.25 -13.10 -6.51
CA GLU A 248 -28.02 -11.90 -7.31
C GLU A 248 -28.51 -10.65 -6.56
N SER A 249 -27.86 -9.50 -6.81
CA SER A 249 -28.23 -8.20 -6.29
C SER A 249 -29.25 -7.52 -7.23
N PRO A 250 -30.34 -6.91 -6.71
CA PRO A 250 -30.75 -6.82 -5.32
C PRO A 250 -31.46 -8.08 -4.80
N LEU A 251 -31.20 -8.44 -3.54
CA LEU A 251 -31.85 -9.56 -2.84
C LEU A 251 -32.93 -9.04 -1.89
N THR A 252 -34.16 -9.57 -1.98
CA THR A 252 -35.22 -9.25 -1.05
C THR A 252 -35.42 -10.40 -0.04
N LEU A 253 -35.37 -10.06 1.24
CA LEU A 253 -35.46 -11.00 2.37
C LEU A 253 -36.65 -10.67 3.25
N ASN A 254 -37.26 -11.71 3.83
CA ASN A 254 -38.15 -11.57 4.97
C ASN A 254 -37.33 -11.62 6.27
N PRO A 255 -37.29 -10.56 7.08
CA PRO A 255 -36.56 -10.54 8.32
C PRO A 255 -37.34 -11.30 9.40
N ASP A 256 -37.24 -12.61 9.41
CA ASP A 256 -37.85 -13.51 10.39
C ASP A 256 -36.95 -13.87 11.58
N GLN A 257 -35.72 -13.33 11.59
CA GLN A 257 -34.74 -13.46 12.67
C GLN A 257 -34.45 -12.13 13.35
N ALA A 258 -34.16 -12.18 14.65
CA ALA A 258 -33.95 -10.99 15.48
C ALA A 258 -32.69 -10.18 15.09
N ALA A 259 -31.67 -10.78 14.51
CA ALA A 259 -30.48 -10.13 13.97
C ALA A 259 -29.75 -11.04 12.99
N ALA A 260 -29.28 -10.44 11.91
CA ALA A 260 -28.32 -11.04 10.98
C ALA A 260 -27.33 -9.97 10.55
N PHE A 261 -26.09 -10.37 10.33
CA PHE A 261 -25.02 -9.49 9.86
C PHE A 261 -24.74 -9.80 8.40
N GLY A 262 -24.57 -8.76 7.60
CA GLY A 262 -24.24 -8.87 6.17
C GLY A 262 -23.00 -8.04 5.82
N ARG A 263 -22.18 -8.55 4.91
CA ARG A 263 -21.10 -7.81 4.25
C ARG A 263 -20.98 -8.22 2.81
N ALA A 264 -20.47 -7.36 1.98
CA ALA A 264 -20.05 -7.72 0.63
C ALA A 264 -18.54 -7.99 0.61
N LYS A 265 -18.09 -8.98 -0.19
CA LYS A 265 -16.69 -9.22 -0.54
C LYS A 265 -16.54 -9.30 -2.05
N LYS A 266 -15.37 -8.99 -2.59
CA LYS A 266 -14.99 -9.30 -3.97
C LYS A 266 -14.60 -10.77 -4.10
#